data_196e7e7a39b8b02e113729776d7db242
#
_entry.id   196e7e7a39b8b02e113729776d7db242
#
_cell.length_a   1.000
_cell.length_b   1.000
_cell.length_c   1.000
_cell.angle_alpha   90.00
_cell.angle_beta   90.00
_cell.angle_gamma   90.00
#
_symmetry.space_group_name_H-M   'P 1'
#
loop_
_entity.id
_entity.type
_entity.pdbx_description
1 polymer ?
#
loop_
_entity_poly.entity_id
_entity_poly.type
_entity_poly.pdbx_seq_one_letter_code
_entity_poly.pdbx_strand_id
1 'polypeptide(L)'
;VYTLPDVLTLTNGRKVTTKKEWVEKRRPELLRLFETQIYGKAPVRSKDLHFRLLNEDREALGGLATRKEVAVYLTKDEKHYLTVLMYLPNRRKGTVPMFFGINFKGNHAIHPDEGITFPSEERMIAYGRKRMFPRGSAASRWPVEMLMEHGYGLATFYRGDIDPDFDDGFQNGVHPLYYKKGQTRPAEDEWGTLAAWAWGMSCAMDYFETDKDIDAKRIAIFGHSRLGKTTLWAGAIDPRFALVISNDSGCGGAALSRRKFGETVRAVNCQFTHWLSLIHISEPT
;
A
#
# COMPACT_ATOMS: atom_id res chain seq x y z
N VAL A 1 29.27 -15.82 -4.92
CA VAL A 1 28.57 -15.67 -6.21
C VAL A 1 27.19 -16.28 -6.03
N TYR A 2 26.13 -15.55 -6.39
CA TYR A 2 24.74 -16.06 -6.35
C TYR A 2 24.32 -16.46 -7.75
N THR A 3 23.82 -17.68 -7.90
CA THR A 3 23.12 -18.09 -9.11
C THR A 3 21.64 -17.81 -8.94
N LEU A 4 21.12 -16.87 -9.72
CA LEU A 4 19.70 -16.52 -9.69
C LEU A 4 18.92 -17.43 -10.64
N PRO A 5 17.69 -17.82 -10.26
CA PRO A 5 16.78 -18.49 -11.18
C PRO A 5 16.53 -17.62 -12.41
N ASP A 6 16.47 -18.23 -13.58
CA ASP A 6 16.11 -17.51 -14.80
C ASP A 6 14.63 -17.14 -14.76
N VAL A 7 14.36 -15.83 -14.77
CA VAL A 7 13.00 -15.29 -14.72
C VAL A 7 12.14 -15.72 -15.92
N LEU A 8 12.77 -16.01 -17.06
CA LEU A 8 12.11 -16.44 -18.30
C LEU A 8 12.04 -17.97 -18.44
N THR A 9 12.15 -18.72 -17.35
CA THR A 9 11.98 -20.17 -17.35
C THR A 9 10.81 -20.55 -16.44
N LEU A 10 9.83 -21.28 -16.99
CA LEU A 10 8.70 -21.82 -16.24
C LEU A 10 9.18 -22.85 -15.20
N THR A 11 8.38 -23.15 -14.18
CA THR A 11 8.68 -24.14 -13.15
C THR A 11 8.95 -25.55 -13.74
N ASN A 12 8.34 -25.87 -14.89
CA ASN A 12 8.57 -27.11 -15.61
C ASN A 12 9.83 -27.10 -16.50
N GLY A 13 10.67 -26.09 -16.42
CA GLY A 13 11.92 -25.96 -17.18
C GLY A 13 11.78 -25.38 -18.60
N ARG A 14 10.56 -25.15 -19.09
CA ARG A 14 10.35 -24.58 -20.44
C ARG A 14 10.67 -23.09 -20.48
N LYS A 15 11.39 -22.65 -21.51
CA LYS A 15 11.71 -21.24 -21.74
C LYS A 15 10.48 -20.44 -22.19
N VAL A 16 10.38 -19.23 -21.72
CA VAL A 16 9.43 -18.21 -22.17
C VAL A 16 10.10 -17.38 -23.25
N THR A 17 9.57 -17.40 -24.44
CA THR A 17 10.19 -16.77 -25.61
C THR A 17 9.33 -15.63 -26.19
N THR A 18 8.08 -15.47 -25.74
CA THR A 18 7.16 -14.46 -26.25
C THR A 18 6.52 -13.65 -25.13
N LYS A 19 6.13 -12.39 -25.44
CA LYS A 19 5.33 -11.55 -24.52
C LYS A 19 4.03 -12.26 -24.10
N LYS A 20 3.38 -12.97 -25.03
CA LYS A 20 2.15 -13.71 -24.72
C LYS A 20 2.39 -14.79 -23.66
N GLU A 21 3.44 -15.60 -23.82
CA GLU A 21 3.78 -16.62 -22.81
C GLU A 21 4.16 -16.00 -21.45
N TRP A 22 4.82 -14.86 -21.45
CA TRP A 22 5.08 -14.12 -20.22
C TRP A 22 3.78 -13.74 -19.51
N VAL A 23 2.87 -13.07 -20.22
CA VAL A 23 1.62 -12.54 -19.64
C VAL A 23 0.68 -13.65 -19.20
N GLU A 24 0.53 -14.70 -20.02
CA GLU A 24 -0.47 -15.75 -19.79
C GLU A 24 0.02 -16.89 -18.91
N LYS A 25 1.34 -17.11 -18.79
CA LYS A 25 1.90 -18.27 -18.09
C LYS A 25 2.88 -17.88 -16.98
N ARG A 26 4.00 -17.23 -17.34
CA ARG A 26 5.07 -17.01 -16.38
C ARG A 26 4.74 -15.99 -15.30
N ARG A 27 4.18 -14.85 -15.69
CA ARG A 27 3.78 -13.84 -14.72
C ARG A 27 2.75 -14.37 -13.70
N PRO A 28 1.66 -15.05 -14.09
CA PRO A 28 0.74 -15.69 -13.13
C PRO A 28 1.40 -16.75 -12.24
N GLU A 29 2.35 -17.53 -12.79
CA GLU A 29 3.11 -18.52 -12.01
C GLU A 29 3.97 -17.83 -10.94
N LEU A 30 4.68 -16.77 -11.28
CA LEU A 30 5.46 -15.98 -10.32
C LEU A 30 4.58 -15.32 -9.26
N LEU A 31 3.47 -14.68 -9.66
CA LEU A 31 2.55 -14.08 -8.70
C LEU A 31 2.05 -15.10 -7.68
N ARG A 32 1.66 -16.28 -8.15
CA ARG A 32 1.22 -17.38 -7.27
C ARG A 32 2.33 -17.80 -6.30
N LEU A 33 3.58 -17.89 -6.75
CA LEU A 33 4.70 -18.20 -5.86
C LEU A 33 4.88 -17.15 -4.76
N PHE A 34 4.80 -15.86 -5.11
CA PHE A 34 4.88 -14.78 -4.12
C PHE A 34 3.67 -14.76 -3.17
N GLU A 35 2.46 -15.00 -3.68
CA GLU A 35 1.26 -15.13 -2.85
C GLU A 35 1.32 -16.29 -1.89
N THR A 36 1.76 -17.47 -2.34
CA THR A 36 1.73 -18.67 -1.50
C THR A 36 2.94 -18.81 -0.59
N GLN A 37 4.06 -18.15 -0.87
CA GLN A 37 5.30 -18.38 -0.14
C GLN A 37 5.84 -17.16 0.60
N ILE A 38 5.35 -15.94 0.31
CA ILE A 38 5.94 -14.72 0.87
C ILE A 38 4.89 -13.79 1.46
N TYR A 39 4.03 -13.20 0.63
CA TYR A 39 3.12 -12.14 1.07
C TYR A 39 1.79 -12.66 1.64
N GLY A 40 1.39 -13.86 1.22
CA GLY A 40 0.08 -14.42 1.49
C GLY A 40 -0.99 -13.89 0.51
N LYS A 41 -2.04 -14.67 0.35
CA LYS A 41 -3.14 -14.40 -0.58
C LYS A 41 -4.15 -13.45 0.04
N ALA A 42 -4.26 -12.25 -0.51
CA ALA A 42 -5.28 -11.29 -0.11
C ALA A 42 -6.68 -11.69 -0.64
N PRO A 43 -7.76 -11.35 0.10
CA PRO A 43 -9.12 -11.60 -0.35
C PRO A 43 -9.49 -10.72 -1.56
N VAL A 44 -10.49 -11.16 -2.30
CA VAL A 44 -11.14 -10.32 -3.31
C VAL A 44 -11.79 -9.12 -2.59
N ARG A 45 -11.68 -7.94 -3.17
CA ARG A 45 -12.30 -6.72 -2.61
C ARG A 45 -13.81 -6.90 -2.49
N SER A 46 -14.38 -6.38 -1.40
CA SER A 46 -15.81 -6.44 -1.15
C SER A 46 -16.58 -5.69 -2.24
N LYS A 47 -17.75 -6.22 -2.61
CA LYS A 47 -18.72 -5.51 -3.46
C LYS A 47 -19.38 -4.32 -2.75
N ASP A 48 -19.26 -4.28 -1.42
CA ASP A 48 -19.77 -3.19 -0.57
C ASP A 48 -18.78 -2.02 -0.45
N LEU A 49 -17.60 -2.11 -1.11
CA LEU A 49 -16.62 -1.03 -1.14
C LEU A 49 -17.25 0.21 -1.77
N HIS A 50 -17.22 1.32 -1.04
CA HIS A 50 -17.79 2.59 -1.49
C HIS A 50 -17.02 3.77 -0.95
N PHE A 51 -17.29 4.97 -1.46
CA PHE A 51 -16.50 6.16 -1.23
C PHE A 51 -17.37 7.33 -0.73
N ARG A 52 -16.80 8.12 0.18
CA ARG A 52 -17.44 9.37 0.64
C ARG A 52 -16.40 10.48 0.73
N LEU A 53 -16.69 11.60 0.10
CA LEU A 53 -15.93 12.83 0.31
C LEU A 53 -16.18 13.32 1.75
N LEU A 54 -15.13 13.41 2.55
CA LEU A 54 -15.20 13.88 3.94
C LEU A 54 -14.95 15.38 4.03
N ASN A 55 -13.98 15.88 3.26
CA ASN A 55 -13.55 17.26 3.28
C ASN A 55 -13.00 17.66 1.90
N GLU A 56 -13.33 18.86 1.44
CA GLU A 56 -12.75 19.49 0.24
C GLU A 56 -12.45 20.95 0.53
N ASP A 57 -11.27 21.40 0.18
CA ASP A 57 -10.87 22.80 0.19
C ASP A 57 -10.18 23.12 -1.15
N ARG A 58 -10.81 23.98 -1.94
CA ARG A 58 -10.33 24.36 -3.28
C ARG A 58 -9.30 25.47 -3.26
N GLU A 59 -9.12 26.11 -2.12
CA GLU A 59 -8.16 27.20 -1.91
C GLU A 59 -6.99 26.76 -1.00
N ALA A 60 -6.81 25.45 -0.82
CA ALA A 60 -5.72 24.92 -0.02
C ALA A 60 -4.37 25.41 -0.51
N LEU A 61 -3.43 25.59 0.43
CA LEU A 61 -2.07 26.07 0.17
C LEU A 61 -2.06 27.45 -0.53
N GLY A 62 -2.97 28.36 -0.12
CA GLY A 62 -3.06 29.68 -0.71
C GLY A 62 -3.57 29.68 -2.16
N GLY A 63 -4.45 28.75 -2.51
CA GLY A 63 -5.00 28.61 -3.85
C GLY A 63 -4.13 27.80 -4.82
N LEU A 64 -2.99 27.25 -4.36
CA LEU A 64 -2.13 26.40 -5.18
C LEU A 64 -2.79 25.05 -5.50
N ALA A 65 -3.57 24.51 -4.57
CA ALA A 65 -4.14 23.18 -4.66
C ALA A 65 -5.60 23.09 -4.21
N THR A 66 -6.30 22.08 -4.72
CA THR A 66 -7.51 21.53 -4.11
C THR A 66 -7.09 20.38 -3.21
N ARG A 67 -7.37 20.47 -1.89
CA ARG A 67 -7.23 19.37 -0.96
C ARG A 67 -8.55 18.60 -0.88
N LYS A 68 -8.47 17.27 -0.93
CA LYS A 68 -9.61 16.36 -0.69
C LYS A 68 -9.23 15.32 0.37
N GLU A 69 -10.14 15.01 1.26
CA GLU A 69 -10.08 13.83 2.13
C GLU A 69 -11.27 12.94 1.82
N VAL A 70 -11.00 11.70 1.45
CA VAL A 70 -12.01 10.73 1.03
C VAL A 70 -11.92 9.47 1.88
N ALA A 71 -13.04 9.07 2.48
CA ALA A 71 -13.16 7.75 3.08
C ALA A 71 -13.40 6.70 2.00
N VAL A 72 -12.57 5.67 2.00
CA VAL A 72 -12.78 4.44 1.25
C VAL A 72 -13.26 3.39 2.23
N TYR A 73 -14.56 3.16 2.28
CA TYR A 73 -15.19 2.20 3.18
C TYR A 73 -15.01 0.78 2.67
N LEU A 74 -14.52 -0.09 3.53
CA LEU A 74 -14.19 -1.48 3.20
C LEU A 74 -15.39 -2.42 3.41
N THR A 75 -16.35 -1.99 4.21
CA THR A 75 -17.53 -2.76 4.60
C THR A 75 -18.78 -1.89 4.54
N LYS A 76 -19.96 -2.53 4.42
CA LYS A 76 -21.24 -1.85 4.37
C LYS A 76 -21.59 -1.09 5.67
N ASP A 77 -21.07 -1.53 6.80
CA ASP A 77 -21.34 -0.92 8.11
C ASP A 77 -20.55 0.37 8.38
N GLU A 78 -19.69 0.77 7.44
CA GLU A 78 -18.86 1.98 7.46
C GLU A 78 -17.92 2.12 8.67
N LYS A 79 -17.70 1.05 9.45
CA LYS A 79 -16.79 1.10 10.60
C LYS A 79 -15.32 1.07 10.20
N HIS A 80 -15.03 0.37 9.10
CA HIS A 80 -13.67 0.18 8.62
C HIS A 80 -13.47 0.92 7.31
N TYR A 81 -12.60 1.93 7.33
CA TYR A 81 -12.26 2.74 6.16
C TYR A 81 -10.84 3.26 6.25
N LEU A 82 -10.24 3.49 5.11
CA LEU A 82 -9.02 4.27 5.01
C LEU A 82 -9.37 5.70 4.56
N THR A 83 -8.61 6.69 5.04
CA THR A 83 -8.77 8.08 4.63
C THR A 83 -7.70 8.44 3.62
N VAL A 84 -8.09 8.60 2.35
CA VAL A 84 -7.20 9.10 1.31
C VAL A 84 -7.17 10.62 1.38
N LEU A 85 -6.01 11.18 1.73
CA LEU A 85 -5.71 12.60 1.60
C LEU A 85 -5.11 12.84 0.22
N MET A 86 -5.62 13.85 -0.49
CA MET A 86 -5.13 14.25 -1.81
C MET A 86 -4.92 15.74 -1.91
N TYR A 87 -3.87 16.13 -2.65
CA TYR A 87 -3.68 17.47 -3.17
C TYR A 87 -3.62 17.40 -4.69
N LEU A 88 -4.44 18.22 -5.33
CA LEU A 88 -4.51 18.33 -6.80
C LEU A 88 -4.20 19.77 -7.21
N PRO A 89 -3.28 20.02 -8.15
CA PRO A 89 -2.91 21.37 -8.53
C PRO A 89 -4.09 22.11 -9.14
N ASN A 90 -4.33 23.37 -8.73
CA ASN A 90 -5.40 24.18 -9.30
C ASN A 90 -5.06 24.70 -10.70
N ARG A 91 -3.78 24.91 -11.00
CA ARG A 91 -3.30 25.27 -12.34
C ARG A 91 -3.20 24.02 -13.22
N ARG A 92 -4.36 23.45 -13.60
CA ARG A 92 -4.42 22.24 -14.44
C ARG A 92 -5.32 22.43 -15.66
N LYS A 93 -5.01 21.71 -16.73
CA LYS A 93 -5.89 21.52 -17.90
C LYS A 93 -6.30 20.04 -17.94
N GLY A 94 -7.52 19.74 -17.50
CA GLY A 94 -8.04 18.36 -17.48
C GLY A 94 -7.60 17.55 -16.24
N THR A 95 -7.53 16.23 -16.41
CA THR A 95 -7.19 15.27 -15.36
C THR A 95 -5.70 15.29 -14.99
N VAL A 96 -5.38 14.99 -13.74
CA VAL A 96 -4.06 15.16 -13.15
C VAL A 96 -3.38 13.79 -12.96
N PRO A 97 -2.14 13.59 -13.45
CA PRO A 97 -1.33 12.44 -13.05
C PRO A 97 -0.93 12.56 -11.59
N MET A 98 -0.88 11.44 -10.85
CA MET A 98 -0.63 11.49 -9.41
C MET A 98 0.55 10.62 -8.97
N PHE A 99 1.23 11.10 -7.93
CA PHE A 99 2.03 10.26 -7.05
C PHE A 99 1.19 9.79 -5.87
N PHE A 100 1.20 8.49 -5.63
CA PHE A 100 0.44 7.88 -4.54
C PHE A 100 1.33 7.00 -3.67
N GLY A 101 1.36 7.26 -2.38
CA GLY A 101 2.15 6.49 -1.42
C GLY A 101 1.46 6.37 -0.07
N ILE A 102 1.77 5.29 0.66
CA ILE A 102 1.30 5.10 2.04
C ILE A 102 2.24 5.85 3.00
N ASN A 103 1.71 6.47 4.05
CA ASN A 103 2.51 7.18 5.03
C ASN A 103 2.64 6.43 6.37
N PHE A 104 3.73 6.73 7.11
CA PHE A 104 4.08 6.09 8.37
C PHE A 104 3.43 6.71 9.61
N LYS A 105 3.03 7.99 9.55
CA LYS A 105 2.77 8.80 10.74
C LYS A 105 1.34 9.31 10.86
N GLY A 106 0.54 9.15 9.81
CA GLY A 106 -0.79 9.72 9.68
C GLY A 106 -0.82 10.88 8.67
N ASN A 107 -1.96 11.11 8.06
CA ASN A 107 -2.12 12.12 7.01
C ASN A 107 -1.75 13.53 7.48
N HIS A 108 -2.11 13.90 8.72
CA HIS A 108 -1.77 15.18 9.34
C HIS A 108 -0.26 15.42 9.48
N ALA A 109 0.55 14.37 9.45
CA ALA A 109 1.99 14.49 9.61
C ALA A 109 2.73 14.84 8.30
N ILE A 110 2.12 14.66 7.14
CA ILE A 110 2.78 14.87 5.86
C ILE A 110 2.96 16.35 5.50
N HIS A 111 2.10 17.22 6.02
CA HIS A 111 2.10 18.65 5.74
C HIS A 111 1.59 19.44 6.94
N PRO A 112 2.07 20.71 7.18
CA PRO A 112 1.57 21.56 8.25
C PRO A 112 0.16 22.15 8.03
N ASP A 113 -0.45 21.96 6.86
CA ASP A 113 -1.80 22.41 6.51
C ASP A 113 -2.82 22.05 7.61
N GLU A 114 -3.41 23.07 8.24
CA GLU A 114 -4.33 22.90 9.36
C GLU A 114 -5.65 22.25 8.95
N GLY A 115 -6.00 22.30 7.68
CA GLY A 115 -7.19 21.69 7.13
C GLY A 115 -7.12 20.17 6.99
N ILE A 116 -5.96 19.54 7.17
CA ILE A 116 -5.86 18.06 7.23
C ILE A 116 -6.47 17.58 8.55
N THR A 117 -7.40 16.65 8.49
CA THR A 117 -8.07 16.10 9.66
C THR A 117 -7.14 15.25 10.52
N PHE A 118 -7.17 15.42 11.84
CA PHE A 118 -6.56 14.48 12.79
C PHE A 118 -7.43 13.23 12.93
N PRO A 119 -6.84 12.04 13.07
CA PRO A 119 -7.60 10.84 13.42
C PRO A 119 -8.28 11.01 14.79
N SER A 120 -9.44 10.41 14.98
CA SER A 120 -10.11 10.36 16.29
C SER A 120 -9.28 9.57 17.31
N GLU A 121 -9.56 9.77 18.61
CA GLU A 121 -8.90 9.02 19.68
C GLU A 121 -9.15 7.52 19.55
N GLU A 122 -10.36 7.09 19.18
CA GLU A 122 -10.69 5.69 18.93
C GLU A 122 -9.80 5.08 17.83
N ARG A 123 -9.60 5.79 16.73
CA ARG A 123 -8.69 5.34 15.66
C ARG A 123 -7.25 5.26 16.15
N MET A 124 -6.83 6.20 16.99
CA MET A 124 -5.50 6.17 17.59
C MET A 124 -5.28 4.91 18.42
N ILE A 125 -6.26 4.52 19.22
CA ILE A 125 -6.23 3.28 20.03
C ILE A 125 -6.14 2.08 19.09
N ALA A 126 -6.97 2.01 18.06
CA ALA A 126 -6.93 0.94 17.06
C ALA A 126 -5.57 0.84 16.33
N TYR A 127 -4.87 1.94 16.14
CA TYR A 127 -3.51 1.95 15.60
C TYR A 127 -2.42 1.49 16.60
N GLY A 128 -2.79 1.15 17.83
CA GLY A 128 -1.85 0.80 18.91
C GLY A 128 -0.99 1.97 19.38
N ARG A 129 -1.45 3.21 19.21
CA ARG A 129 -0.67 4.42 19.54
C ARG A 129 -1.17 5.11 20.79
N LYS A 130 -0.21 5.45 21.67
CA LYS A 130 -0.46 6.27 22.86
C LYS A 130 -0.39 7.78 22.58
N ARG A 131 0.19 8.21 21.48
CA ARG A 131 0.37 9.62 21.11
C ARG A 131 0.40 9.77 19.59
N MET A 132 -0.19 10.86 19.09
CA MET A 132 -0.05 11.29 17.71
C MET A 132 1.32 11.89 17.43
N PHE A 133 1.77 11.74 16.19
CA PHE A 133 2.87 12.57 15.70
C PHE A 133 2.39 14.01 15.53
N PRO A 134 3.26 15.01 15.73
CA PRO A 134 2.88 16.39 15.45
C PRO A 134 2.49 16.61 13.98
N ARG A 135 1.60 17.56 13.74
CA ARG A 135 1.24 18.02 12.39
C ARG A 135 2.51 18.42 11.64
N GLY A 136 2.62 18.07 10.36
CA GLY A 136 3.75 18.40 9.51
C GLY A 136 5.09 17.76 9.89
N SER A 137 5.14 16.84 10.88
CA SER A 137 6.40 16.24 11.36
C SER A 137 7.13 15.36 10.34
N ALA A 138 6.54 15.11 9.20
CA ALA A 138 7.14 14.39 8.08
C ALA A 138 7.20 15.24 6.80
N ALA A 139 6.86 16.52 6.84
CA ALA A 139 6.75 17.40 5.66
C ALA A 139 8.02 17.41 4.78
N SER A 140 9.20 17.32 5.37
CA SER A 140 10.46 17.26 4.63
C SER A 140 10.59 16.06 3.67
N ARG A 141 9.72 15.06 3.80
CA ARG A 141 9.68 13.86 2.94
C ARG A 141 8.52 13.88 1.94
N TRP A 142 7.67 14.90 2.00
CA TRP A 142 6.45 15.02 1.22
C TRP A 142 6.41 16.40 0.53
N PRO A 143 7.05 16.54 -0.64
CA PRO A 143 7.19 17.84 -1.32
C PRO A 143 5.88 18.22 -2.03
N VAL A 144 4.84 18.54 -1.26
CA VAL A 144 3.48 18.79 -1.76
C VAL A 144 3.47 19.91 -2.76
N GLU A 145 3.98 21.10 -2.37
CA GLU A 145 3.96 22.30 -3.20
C GLU A 145 4.76 22.09 -4.49
N MET A 146 5.94 21.47 -4.40
CA MET A 146 6.76 21.19 -5.57
C MET A 146 6.00 20.33 -6.60
N LEU A 147 5.27 19.33 -6.14
CA LEU A 147 4.46 18.49 -7.05
C LEU A 147 3.32 19.29 -7.68
N MET A 148 2.64 20.13 -6.89
CA MET A 148 1.58 21.01 -7.40
C MET A 148 2.09 21.97 -8.46
N GLU A 149 3.25 22.60 -8.24
CA GLU A 149 3.90 23.52 -9.19
C GLU A 149 4.28 22.84 -10.51
N HIS A 150 4.62 21.54 -10.44
CA HIS A 150 4.95 20.73 -11.62
C HIS A 150 3.73 20.03 -12.26
N GLY A 151 2.51 20.31 -11.77
CA GLY A 151 1.28 19.78 -12.35
C GLY A 151 0.96 18.32 -12.00
N TYR A 152 1.57 17.79 -10.93
CA TYR A 152 1.28 16.47 -10.40
C TYR A 152 0.43 16.55 -9.15
N GLY A 153 -0.54 15.65 -9.01
CA GLY A 153 -1.23 15.42 -7.76
C GLY A 153 -0.41 14.56 -6.80
N LEU A 154 -0.75 14.63 -5.52
CA LEU A 154 -0.24 13.77 -4.46
C LEU A 154 -1.39 13.12 -3.72
N ALA A 155 -1.33 11.81 -3.50
CA ALA A 155 -2.27 11.09 -2.65
C ALA A 155 -1.53 10.27 -1.61
N THR A 156 -2.15 10.12 -0.44
CA THR A 156 -1.64 9.26 0.63
C THR A 156 -2.75 8.80 1.56
N PHE A 157 -2.56 7.65 2.22
CA PHE A 157 -3.30 7.26 3.40
C PHE A 157 -2.36 6.72 4.48
N TYR A 158 -2.83 6.68 5.71
CA TYR A 158 -2.05 6.12 6.81
C TYR A 158 -2.12 4.58 6.81
N ARG A 159 -0.96 3.90 6.86
CA ARG A 159 -0.89 2.43 6.87
C ARG A 159 -1.76 1.76 7.94
N GLY A 160 -1.84 2.38 9.12
CA GLY A 160 -2.65 1.88 10.23
C GLY A 160 -4.16 1.89 9.97
N ASP A 161 -4.64 2.59 8.95
CA ASP A 161 -6.05 2.54 8.54
C ASP A 161 -6.42 1.15 7.98
N ILE A 162 -5.43 0.38 7.53
CA ILE A 162 -5.59 -0.97 7.01
C ILE A 162 -5.16 -1.99 8.06
N ASP A 163 -3.91 -1.87 8.52
CA ASP A 163 -3.37 -2.81 9.50
C ASP A 163 -2.26 -2.13 10.32
N PRO A 164 -2.30 -2.25 11.67
CA PRO A 164 -1.25 -1.69 12.51
C PRO A 164 0.08 -2.40 12.29
N ASP A 165 1.20 -1.67 12.47
CA ASP A 165 2.54 -2.22 12.26
C ASP A 165 3.12 -2.78 13.56
N PHE A 166 2.45 -3.75 14.11
CA PHE A 166 2.92 -4.56 15.24
C PHE A 166 2.17 -5.90 15.24
N ASP A 167 2.78 -6.91 15.82
CA ASP A 167 2.17 -8.22 15.93
C ASP A 167 1.11 -8.22 17.06
N ASP A 168 -0.14 -8.18 16.64
CA ASP A 168 -1.32 -8.28 17.51
C ASP A 168 -2.13 -9.57 17.25
N GLY A 169 -1.54 -10.52 16.54
CA GLY A 169 -2.23 -11.71 16.06
C GLY A 169 -3.28 -11.40 15.00
N PHE A 170 -3.15 -10.27 14.29
CA PHE A 170 -4.06 -9.81 13.24
C PHE A 170 -5.50 -9.54 13.73
N GLN A 171 -5.63 -8.93 14.93
CA GLN A 171 -6.93 -8.66 15.55
C GLN A 171 -7.43 -7.23 15.34
N ASN A 172 -6.55 -6.24 15.12
CA ASN A 172 -6.91 -4.80 15.09
C ASN A 172 -6.94 -4.18 13.70
N GLY A 173 -6.67 -4.92 12.65
CA GLY A 173 -6.65 -4.44 11.27
C GLY A 173 -7.83 -4.92 10.45
N VAL A 174 -7.60 -4.99 9.15
CA VAL A 174 -8.59 -5.41 8.16
C VAL A 174 -8.84 -6.92 8.15
N HIS A 175 -7.91 -7.72 8.69
CA HIS A 175 -7.94 -9.17 8.63
C HIS A 175 -9.23 -9.77 9.19
N PRO A 176 -9.73 -9.36 10.39
CA PRO A 176 -10.96 -9.91 10.97
C PRO A 176 -12.20 -9.75 10.10
N LEU A 177 -12.23 -8.76 9.21
CA LEU A 177 -13.36 -8.55 8.30
C LEU A 177 -13.54 -9.68 7.28
N TYR A 178 -12.48 -10.44 7.04
CA TYR A 178 -12.42 -11.50 6.03
C TYR A 178 -12.27 -12.90 6.63
N TYR A 179 -12.32 -13.03 7.97
CA TYR A 179 -12.25 -14.32 8.64
C TYR A 179 -13.48 -15.17 8.33
N LYS A 180 -13.23 -16.44 8.06
CA LYS A 180 -14.29 -17.47 7.96
C LYS A 180 -14.84 -17.79 9.34
N LYS A 181 -15.99 -18.40 9.38
CA LYS A 181 -16.61 -18.82 10.66
C LYS A 181 -15.63 -19.69 11.48
N GLY A 182 -15.31 -19.25 12.69
CA GLY A 182 -14.37 -19.91 13.61
C GLY A 182 -12.90 -19.60 13.37
N GLN A 183 -12.56 -18.80 12.36
CA GLN A 183 -11.20 -18.34 12.12
C GLN A 183 -10.90 -17.16 13.06
N THR A 184 -9.73 -17.15 13.67
CA THR A 184 -9.27 -16.12 14.63
C THR A 184 -7.97 -15.45 14.19
N ARG A 185 -7.31 -15.96 13.12
CA ARG A 185 -6.12 -15.41 12.50
C ARG A 185 -6.03 -15.86 11.04
N PRO A 186 -5.22 -15.23 10.20
CA PRO A 186 -4.98 -15.71 8.84
C PRO A 186 -4.49 -17.17 8.82
N ALA A 187 -4.87 -17.92 7.80
CA ALA A 187 -4.27 -19.22 7.52
C ALA A 187 -2.81 -19.03 7.05
N GLU A 188 -2.05 -20.11 6.98
CA GLU A 188 -0.60 -20.03 6.69
C GLU A 188 -0.27 -19.35 5.36
N ASP A 189 -1.09 -19.55 4.34
CA ASP A 189 -0.96 -18.95 3.02
C ASP A 189 -1.84 -17.71 2.79
N GLU A 190 -2.57 -17.26 3.80
CA GLU A 190 -3.32 -16.00 3.76
C GLU A 190 -2.42 -14.80 4.08
N TRP A 191 -2.87 -13.64 3.74
CA TRP A 191 -2.16 -12.37 3.71
C TRP A 191 -1.59 -11.91 5.05
N GLY A 192 -0.34 -11.46 5.02
CA GLY A 192 0.27 -10.70 6.11
C GLY A 192 0.04 -9.19 5.94
N THR A 193 0.58 -8.41 6.86
CA THR A 193 0.40 -6.95 6.91
C THR A 193 0.88 -6.23 5.63
N LEU A 194 2.01 -6.65 5.03
CA LEU A 194 2.49 -6.03 3.78
C LEU A 194 1.51 -6.24 2.63
N ALA A 195 0.91 -7.44 2.53
CA ALA A 195 -0.12 -7.71 1.53
C ALA A 195 -1.42 -6.94 1.82
N ALA A 196 -1.79 -6.78 3.10
CA ALA A 196 -2.94 -5.98 3.48
C ALA A 196 -2.78 -4.51 3.09
N TRP A 197 -1.61 -3.91 3.32
CA TRP A 197 -1.32 -2.54 2.88
C TRP A 197 -1.35 -2.41 1.34
N ALA A 198 -0.80 -3.38 0.61
CA ALA A 198 -0.85 -3.40 -0.85
C ALA A 198 -2.29 -3.52 -1.38
N TRP A 199 -3.10 -4.36 -0.73
CA TRP A 199 -4.54 -4.47 -1.01
C TRP A 199 -5.28 -3.15 -0.74
N GLY A 200 -4.93 -2.43 0.34
CA GLY A 200 -5.45 -1.08 0.63
C GLY A 200 -5.10 -0.07 -0.47
N MET A 201 -3.90 -0.16 -1.08
CA MET A 201 -3.55 0.67 -2.24
C MET A 201 -4.47 0.39 -3.43
N SER A 202 -4.82 -0.86 -3.68
CA SER A 202 -5.78 -1.22 -4.73
C SER A 202 -7.20 -0.72 -4.44
N CYS A 203 -7.63 -0.68 -3.17
CA CYS A 203 -8.91 -0.08 -2.78
C CYS A 203 -8.92 1.44 -3.04
N ALA A 204 -7.82 2.15 -2.78
CA ALA A 204 -7.70 3.56 -3.12
C ALA A 204 -7.68 3.78 -4.65
N MET A 205 -7.06 2.86 -5.41
CA MET A 205 -7.08 2.89 -6.87
C MET A 205 -8.49 2.77 -7.44
N ASP A 206 -9.36 1.95 -6.82
CA ASP A 206 -10.77 1.86 -7.20
C ASP A 206 -11.48 3.22 -7.08
N TYR A 207 -11.16 4.02 -6.06
CA TYR A 207 -11.65 5.39 -5.95
C TYR A 207 -11.08 6.30 -7.04
N PHE A 208 -9.76 6.24 -7.31
CA PHE A 208 -9.14 7.12 -8.31
C PHE A 208 -9.75 6.97 -9.71
N GLU A 209 -10.23 5.78 -10.05
CA GLU A 209 -10.96 5.56 -11.31
C GLU A 209 -12.32 6.26 -11.37
N THR A 210 -12.88 6.67 -10.23
CA THR A 210 -14.18 7.36 -10.15
C THR A 210 -14.04 8.89 -10.08
N ASP A 211 -12.88 9.42 -9.67
CA ASP A 211 -12.67 10.85 -9.51
C ASP A 211 -12.30 11.50 -10.86
N LYS A 212 -13.19 12.36 -11.36
CA LYS A 212 -13.05 13.06 -12.66
C LYS A 212 -11.85 14.01 -12.75
N ASP A 213 -11.25 14.39 -11.63
CA ASP A 213 -10.09 15.27 -11.59
C ASP A 213 -8.76 14.50 -11.76
N ILE A 214 -8.80 13.16 -11.64
CA ILE A 214 -7.63 12.28 -11.62
C ILE A 214 -7.45 11.57 -12.96
N ASP A 215 -6.22 11.53 -13.46
CA ASP A 215 -5.85 10.63 -14.55
C ASP A 215 -5.45 9.25 -13.98
N ALA A 216 -6.44 8.38 -13.82
CA ALA A 216 -6.25 7.05 -13.25
C ALA A 216 -5.29 6.15 -14.07
N LYS A 217 -4.98 6.51 -15.33
CA LYS A 217 -4.00 5.80 -16.15
C LYS A 217 -2.56 6.25 -15.90
N ARG A 218 -2.36 7.32 -15.13
CA ARG A 218 -1.05 7.89 -14.82
C ARG A 218 -0.85 8.03 -13.31
N ILE A 219 -1.08 6.93 -12.57
CA ILE A 219 -0.80 6.84 -11.13
C ILE A 219 0.57 6.20 -10.94
N ALA A 220 1.51 6.96 -10.40
CA ALA A 220 2.81 6.47 -9.95
C ALA A 220 2.73 6.14 -8.45
N ILE A 221 2.97 4.88 -8.09
CA ILE A 221 3.03 4.51 -6.67
C ILE A 221 4.46 4.53 -6.15
N PHE A 222 4.64 4.97 -4.90
CA PHE A 222 5.95 5.02 -4.27
C PHE A 222 5.91 4.61 -2.80
N GLY A 223 7.04 4.11 -2.30
CA GLY A 223 7.19 3.76 -0.90
C GLY A 223 8.65 3.62 -0.48
N HIS A 224 8.89 3.80 0.81
CA HIS A 224 10.20 3.67 1.43
C HIS A 224 10.21 2.52 2.45
N SER A 225 11.33 1.78 2.53
CA SER A 225 11.54 0.70 3.50
C SER A 225 10.42 -0.37 3.38
N ARG A 226 9.74 -0.72 4.47
CA ARG A 226 8.60 -1.66 4.47
C ARG A 226 7.48 -1.24 3.52
N LEU A 227 7.23 0.06 3.39
CA LEU A 227 6.25 0.56 2.42
C LEU A 227 6.78 0.51 0.99
N GLY A 228 8.10 0.45 0.78
CA GLY A 228 8.70 0.10 -0.50
C GLY A 228 8.47 -1.35 -0.89
N LYS A 229 8.53 -2.30 0.08
CA LYS A 229 8.13 -3.71 -0.12
C LYS A 229 6.65 -3.78 -0.54
N THR A 230 5.79 -3.09 0.22
CA THR A 230 4.35 -2.97 -0.07
C THR A 230 4.07 -2.45 -1.47
N THR A 231 4.77 -1.37 -1.86
CA THR A 231 4.61 -0.74 -3.19
C THR A 231 5.01 -1.68 -4.33
N LEU A 232 6.09 -2.43 -4.17
CA LEU A 232 6.47 -3.46 -5.15
C LEU A 232 5.38 -4.51 -5.31
N TRP A 233 4.85 -5.00 -4.19
CA TRP A 233 3.78 -6.00 -4.22
C TRP A 233 2.48 -5.42 -4.81
N ALA A 234 2.08 -4.21 -4.43
CA ALA A 234 0.92 -3.53 -5.01
C ALA A 234 1.02 -3.42 -6.54
N GLY A 235 2.17 -2.96 -7.05
CA GLY A 235 2.37 -2.86 -8.50
C GLY A 235 2.46 -4.21 -9.22
N ALA A 236 2.85 -5.29 -8.51
CA ALA A 236 2.85 -6.63 -9.06
C ALA A 236 1.44 -7.19 -9.21
N ILE A 237 0.55 -6.97 -8.23
CA ILE A 237 -0.81 -7.52 -8.22
C ILE A 237 -1.83 -6.64 -8.93
N ASP A 238 -1.60 -5.33 -9.04
CA ASP A 238 -2.53 -4.38 -9.65
C ASP A 238 -1.90 -3.66 -10.84
N PRO A 239 -2.19 -4.10 -12.09
CA PRO A 239 -1.59 -3.56 -13.30
C PRO A 239 -2.09 -2.15 -13.67
N ARG A 240 -3.02 -1.55 -12.93
CA ARG A 240 -3.51 -0.20 -13.15
C ARG A 240 -2.49 0.86 -12.74
N PHE A 241 -1.57 0.53 -11.84
CA PHE A 241 -0.47 1.43 -11.48
C PHE A 241 0.53 1.56 -12.64
N ALA A 242 0.71 2.79 -13.13
CA ALA A 242 1.52 3.06 -14.31
C ALA A 242 3.04 3.03 -14.04
N LEU A 243 3.46 3.35 -12.81
CA LEU A 243 4.85 3.38 -12.37
C LEU A 243 4.96 2.93 -10.92
N VAL A 244 6.00 2.18 -10.61
CA VAL A 244 6.29 1.68 -9.27
C VAL A 244 7.68 2.15 -8.82
N ILE A 245 7.74 2.94 -7.75
CA ILE A 245 8.97 3.49 -7.19
C ILE A 245 9.19 2.89 -5.79
N SER A 246 10.13 1.95 -5.70
CA SER A 246 10.48 1.31 -4.45
C SER A 246 11.82 1.82 -3.95
N ASN A 247 11.81 2.58 -2.87
CA ASN A 247 13.01 3.12 -2.26
C ASN A 247 13.41 2.30 -1.03
N ASP A 248 14.65 1.79 -1.03
CA ASP A 248 15.28 1.08 0.10
C ASP A 248 14.40 -0.03 0.69
N SER A 249 13.79 -0.83 -0.16
CA SER A 249 12.82 -1.84 0.26
C SER A 249 13.43 -3.09 0.93
N GLY A 250 14.72 -3.31 0.80
CA GLY A 250 15.43 -4.36 1.54
C GLY A 250 14.95 -5.78 1.26
N CYS A 251 15.14 -6.67 2.23
CA CYS A 251 14.73 -8.08 2.18
C CYS A 251 13.20 -8.21 2.15
N GLY A 252 12.67 -9.12 1.34
CA GLY A 252 11.23 -9.18 1.04
C GLY A 252 10.74 -8.04 0.14
N GLY A 253 11.66 -7.24 -0.41
CA GLY A 253 11.44 -6.22 -1.43
C GLY A 253 12.41 -6.43 -2.59
N ALA A 254 13.16 -5.39 -2.98
CA ALA A 254 14.06 -5.44 -4.13
C ALA A 254 15.44 -6.07 -3.84
N ALA A 255 15.79 -6.31 -2.57
CA ALA A 255 17.07 -6.94 -2.24
C ALA A 255 17.05 -8.46 -2.47
N LEU A 256 18.22 -9.00 -2.83
CA LEU A 256 18.38 -10.45 -2.98
C LEU A 256 18.18 -11.15 -1.62
N SER A 257 17.18 -12.04 -1.52
CA SER A 257 16.86 -12.76 -0.28
C SER A 257 17.98 -13.72 0.16
N ARG A 258 18.82 -14.21 -0.77
CA ARG A 258 20.00 -15.07 -0.49
C ARG A 258 21.18 -14.32 0.13
N ARG A 259 21.11 -13.02 0.26
CA ARG A 259 22.12 -12.18 0.90
C ARG A 259 22.24 -12.53 2.39
N LYS A 260 23.49 -12.64 2.91
CA LYS A 260 23.78 -13.04 4.29
C LYS A 260 24.24 -11.87 5.18
N PHE A 261 24.05 -10.63 4.74
CA PHE A 261 24.41 -9.41 5.49
C PHE A 261 23.31 -8.35 5.37
N GLY A 262 23.28 -7.42 6.30
CA GLY A 262 22.20 -6.43 6.41
C GLY A 262 20.88 -7.08 6.85
N GLU A 263 19.75 -6.56 6.37
CA GLU A 263 18.42 -7.13 6.63
C GLU A 263 18.27 -8.47 5.91
N THR A 264 18.28 -9.57 6.63
CA THR A 264 18.15 -10.95 6.10
C THR A 264 16.71 -11.46 6.28
N VAL A 265 16.34 -12.53 5.58
CA VAL A 265 15.05 -13.22 5.77
C VAL A 265 14.83 -13.57 7.25
N ARG A 266 15.85 -14.16 7.92
CA ARG A 266 15.76 -14.47 9.35
C ARG A 266 15.50 -13.23 10.20
N ALA A 267 16.18 -12.12 9.92
CA ALA A 267 15.98 -10.87 10.68
C ALA A 267 14.56 -10.34 10.51
N VAL A 268 14.01 -10.34 9.29
CA VAL A 268 12.62 -9.93 9.02
C VAL A 268 11.65 -10.83 9.75
N ASN A 269 11.79 -12.15 9.66
CA ASN A 269 10.89 -13.11 10.28
C ASN A 269 10.89 -13.07 11.82
N CYS A 270 12.06 -12.78 12.42
CA CYS A 270 12.16 -12.67 13.89
C CYS A 270 11.67 -11.33 14.44
N GLN A 271 11.84 -10.23 13.68
CA GLN A 271 11.53 -8.88 14.16
C GLN A 271 10.13 -8.40 13.77
N PHE A 272 9.59 -8.93 12.68
CA PHE A 272 8.35 -8.47 12.05
C PHE A 272 7.48 -9.65 11.64
N THR A 273 7.10 -10.46 12.61
CA THR A 273 6.33 -11.70 12.45
C THR A 273 4.98 -11.50 11.73
N HIS A 274 4.44 -10.29 11.74
CA HIS A 274 3.17 -9.93 11.10
C HIS A 274 3.31 -9.48 9.63
N TRP A 275 4.54 -9.20 9.13
CA TRP A 275 4.67 -8.60 7.79
C TRP A 275 4.34 -9.56 6.65
N LEU A 276 4.78 -10.79 6.76
CA LEU A 276 4.70 -11.80 5.71
C LEU A 276 3.70 -12.90 6.10
N SER A 277 3.36 -13.78 5.16
CA SER A 277 2.50 -14.93 5.45
C SER A 277 3.15 -15.87 6.48
N LEU A 278 2.32 -16.60 7.21
CA LEU A 278 2.82 -17.50 8.27
C LEU A 278 3.69 -18.64 7.72
N ILE A 279 3.43 -19.10 6.51
CA ILE A 279 4.27 -20.12 5.86
C ILE A 279 5.70 -19.61 5.61
N HIS A 280 5.87 -18.34 5.26
CA HIS A 280 7.21 -17.75 5.07
C HIS A 280 7.98 -17.65 6.37
N ILE A 281 7.29 -17.53 7.49
CA ILE A 281 7.88 -17.43 8.83
C ILE A 281 8.28 -18.82 9.34
N SER A 282 7.42 -19.83 9.15
CA SER A 282 7.63 -21.21 9.62
C SER A 282 8.62 -21.99 8.74
N GLU A 283 8.65 -21.71 7.45
CA GLU A 283 9.49 -22.39 6.44
C GLU A 283 10.38 -21.36 5.69
N PRO A 284 11.38 -20.75 6.37
CA PRO A 284 12.24 -19.78 5.71
C PRO A 284 13.08 -20.46 4.63
N THR A 285 12.71 -20.24 3.39
CA THR A 285 13.43 -20.73 2.17
C THR A 285 14.72 -19.96 1.92
#